data_42977137f18f7f74c9658d1ef2ea0779
#
_entry.id   42977137f18f7f74c9658d1ef2ea0779
#
_cell.length_a   1.000
_cell.length_b   1.000
_cell.length_c   1.000
_cell.angle_alpha   90.00
_cell.angle_beta   90.00
_cell.angle_gamma   90.00
#
_symmetry.space_group_name_H-M   'P 1'
#
loop_
_entity.id
_entity.type
_entity.pdbx_description
1 polymer ?
#
loop_
_entity_poly.entity_id
_entity_poly.type
_entity_poly.pdbx_seq_one_letter_code
_entity_poly.pdbx_strand_id
1 'polypeptide(L)'
;MLFAVPRYLQKFASQILIGMLNSSKLKRGAYELAMRVARRRLQRHWERRATAINGAAYQVCRAAVFAPLLNKIGFDRLELVICGGAPLPAETAALWQMYGVNVVEVYGQTEEGGGIISGQTGRFPRPGDVGRPPAGWQVKLDADGQILVHNPDVFEGYWRNEAETRAVKGEDGWIRTGDVGQWQDGSLKLVDRARDFIVTSGGKTLSPSFIENILRGSPYIAEAIVFGHGRKYLTALIEIDGDTVADWARSNNVPYTGFTSLAENPAVVELIRREIEKANNELARVEQIKRFRILPKMLDPEEEDEPVTPTRKVKRKLMYERFKPLVEQMYDDREERLLAAAGIGNINLSTQ
;
A
#
# COMPACT_ATOMS: atom_id res chain seq x y z
N MET A 1 15.83 -16.12 -5.68
CA MET A 1 15.30 -14.81 -6.10
C MET A 1 13.82 -14.96 -6.43
N LEU A 2 12.99 -14.00 -6.07
CA LEU A 2 11.55 -13.95 -6.36
C LEU A 2 11.21 -12.58 -6.94
N PHE A 3 10.44 -12.53 -8.03
CA PHE A 3 9.75 -11.32 -8.47
C PHE A 3 8.31 -11.36 -7.96
N ALA A 4 7.85 -10.33 -7.28
CA ALA A 4 6.54 -10.31 -6.65
C ALA A 4 5.88 -8.93 -6.76
N VAL A 5 4.54 -8.92 -6.82
CA VAL A 5 3.77 -7.69 -6.63
C VAL A 5 3.53 -7.46 -5.13
N PRO A 6 3.32 -6.22 -4.68
CA PRO A 6 3.16 -5.87 -3.27
C PRO A 6 2.15 -6.73 -2.50
N ARG A 7 1.03 -7.07 -3.13
CA ARG A 7 -0.05 -7.83 -2.49
C ARG A 7 0.39 -9.21 -1.99
N TYR A 8 1.27 -9.92 -2.71
CA TYR A 8 1.79 -11.19 -2.24
C TYR A 8 2.58 -11.03 -0.94
N LEU A 9 3.44 -10.02 -0.89
CA LEU A 9 4.23 -9.72 0.31
C LEU A 9 3.34 -9.31 1.48
N GLN A 10 2.31 -8.50 1.22
CA GLN A 10 1.34 -8.10 2.23
C GLN A 10 0.57 -9.31 2.77
N LYS A 11 0.06 -10.19 1.88
CA LYS A 11 -0.71 -11.37 2.30
C LYS A 11 0.11 -12.29 3.19
N PHE A 12 1.34 -12.65 2.80
CA PHE A 12 2.21 -13.48 3.64
C PHE A 12 2.60 -12.78 4.95
N ALA A 13 2.84 -11.47 4.92
CA ALA A 13 3.11 -10.69 6.13
C ALA A 13 1.92 -10.76 7.11
N SER A 14 0.69 -10.55 6.61
CA SER A 14 -0.54 -10.64 7.40
C SER A 14 -0.73 -12.03 8.01
N GLN A 15 -0.52 -13.10 7.23
CA GLN A 15 -0.60 -14.47 7.73
C GLN A 15 0.37 -14.75 8.87
N ILE A 16 1.63 -14.27 8.76
CA ILE A 16 2.62 -14.41 9.83
C ILE A 16 2.15 -13.63 11.07
N LEU A 17 1.74 -12.37 10.92
CA LEU A 17 1.34 -11.52 12.04
C LEU A 17 0.16 -12.11 12.81
N ILE A 18 -0.85 -12.60 12.10
CA ILE A 18 -2.02 -13.23 12.72
C ILE A 18 -1.68 -14.58 13.33
N GLY A 19 -0.89 -15.41 12.64
CA GLY A 19 -0.39 -16.65 13.21
C GLY A 19 0.37 -16.43 14.52
N MET A 20 1.08 -15.31 14.63
CA MET A 20 1.76 -14.92 15.88
C MET A 20 0.80 -14.41 16.95
N LEU A 21 -0.22 -13.64 16.59
CA LEU A 21 -1.27 -13.20 17.53
C LEU A 21 -2.02 -14.39 18.16
N ASN A 22 -2.27 -15.44 17.37
CA ASN A 22 -2.95 -16.65 17.81
C ASN A 22 -2.01 -17.69 18.46
N SER A 23 -0.73 -17.40 18.60
CA SER A 23 0.26 -18.31 19.18
C SER A 23 0.28 -18.22 20.72
N SER A 24 0.96 -19.20 21.37
CA SER A 24 1.13 -19.19 22.83
C SER A 24 1.88 -17.92 23.31
N LYS A 25 1.59 -17.51 24.55
CA LYS A 25 2.24 -16.32 25.17
C LYS A 25 3.76 -16.35 25.07
N LEU A 26 4.38 -17.53 25.22
CA LEU A 26 5.82 -17.71 25.13
C LEU A 26 6.36 -17.41 23.71
N LYS A 27 5.70 -17.99 22.67
CA LYS A 27 6.07 -17.76 21.28
C LYS A 27 5.89 -16.30 20.89
N ARG A 28 4.80 -15.67 21.33
CA ARG A 28 4.53 -14.25 21.10
C ARG A 28 5.60 -13.37 21.75
N GLY A 29 5.95 -13.62 23.02
CA GLY A 29 7.00 -12.87 23.72
C GLY A 29 8.36 -13.01 23.06
N ALA A 30 8.72 -14.23 22.60
CA ALA A 30 9.96 -14.46 21.86
C ALA A 30 9.97 -13.70 20.51
N TYR A 31 8.84 -13.71 19.79
CA TYR A 31 8.68 -12.97 18.53
C TYR A 31 8.81 -11.45 18.75
N GLU A 32 8.13 -10.88 19.75
CA GLU A 32 8.20 -9.45 20.08
C GLU A 32 9.61 -9.01 20.46
N LEU A 33 10.35 -9.85 21.20
CA LEU A 33 11.76 -9.58 21.52
C LEU A 33 12.62 -9.59 20.26
N ALA A 34 12.46 -10.62 19.41
CA ALA A 34 13.17 -10.72 18.14
C ALA A 34 12.89 -9.53 17.21
N MET A 35 11.63 -9.09 17.13
CA MET A 35 11.23 -7.91 16.35
C MET A 35 11.86 -6.62 16.86
N ARG A 36 11.96 -6.43 18.18
CA ARG A 36 12.67 -5.27 18.77
C ARG A 36 14.16 -5.26 18.40
N VAL A 37 14.83 -6.41 18.47
CA VAL A 37 16.24 -6.56 18.08
C VAL A 37 16.42 -6.28 16.59
N ALA A 38 15.56 -6.88 15.74
CA ALA A 38 15.62 -6.72 14.30
C ALA A 38 15.36 -5.27 13.86
N ARG A 39 14.37 -4.59 14.45
CA ARG A 39 14.06 -3.18 14.17
C ARG A 39 15.25 -2.28 14.50
N ARG A 40 15.87 -2.45 15.69
CA ARG A 40 17.06 -1.67 16.08
C ARG A 40 18.24 -1.90 15.14
N ARG A 41 18.46 -3.16 14.72
CA ARG A 41 19.51 -3.49 13.74
C ARG A 41 19.25 -2.83 12.41
N LEU A 42 18.02 -2.91 11.89
CA LEU A 42 17.65 -2.37 10.60
C LEU A 42 17.76 -0.84 10.57
N GLN A 43 17.27 -0.15 11.59
CA GLN A 43 17.44 1.30 11.73
C GLN A 43 18.90 1.72 11.71
N ARG A 44 19.76 1.04 12.50
CA ARG A 44 21.20 1.33 12.49
C ARG A 44 21.87 1.02 11.16
N HIS A 45 21.39 0.02 10.43
CA HIS A 45 21.86 -0.27 9.08
C HIS A 45 21.55 0.91 8.14
N TRP A 46 20.33 1.41 8.14
CA TRP A 46 19.93 2.57 7.34
C TRP A 46 20.65 3.86 7.73
N GLU A 47 20.98 4.03 9.01
CA GLU A 47 21.77 5.14 9.53
C GLU A 47 23.29 4.96 9.33
N ARG A 48 23.73 3.86 8.70
CA ARG A 48 25.16 3.47 8.55
C ARG A 48 25.92 3.34 9.88
N ARG A 49 25.21 2.98 10.97
CA ARG A 49 25.74 2.83 12.35
C ARG A 49 25.69 1.37 12.84
N ALA A 50 25.71 0.41 11.91
CA ALA A 50 25.67 -1.01 12.26
C ALA A 50 26.92 -1.42 13.08
N THR A 51 26.72 -2.22 14.13
CA THR A 51 27.79 -2.76 14.97
C THR A 51 27.79 -4.29 14.96
N ALA A 52 28.93 -4.93 15.19
CA ALA A 52 29.09 -6.39 15.26
C ALA A 52 28.17 -7.02 16.33
N ILE A 53 28.02 -6.39 17.49
CA ILE A 53 27.19 -6.87 18.61
C ILE A 53 25.71 -6.96 18.18
N ASN A 54 25.20 -5.93 17.47
CA ASN A 54 23.83 -5.97 16.98
C ASN A 54 23.63 -7.03 15.91
N GLY A 55 24.68 -7.31 15.13
CA GLY A 55 24.70 -8.40 14.17
C GLY A 55 24.57 -9.77 14.85
N ALA A 56 25.36 -10.03 15.90
CA ALA A 56 25.34 -11.29 16.65
C ALA A 56 23.98 -11.54 17.33
N ALA A 57 23.44 -10.55 18.06
CA ALA A 57 22.12 -10.66 18.69
C ALA A 57 21.00 -10.93 17.65
N TYR A 58 21.06 -10.29 16.50
CA TYR A 58 20.12 -10.55 15.44
C TYR A 58 20.25 -11.97 14.86
N GLN A 59 21.45 -12.51 14.69
CA GLN A 59 21.63 -13.88 14.18
C GLN A 59 21.01 -14.92 15.11
N VAL A 60 21.10 -14.73 16.42
CA VAL A 60 20.40 -15.60 17.40
C VAL A 60 18.87 -15.50 17.20
N CYS A 61 18.33 -14.27 17.12
CA CYS A 61 16.90 -14.08 16.86
C CYS A 61 16.46 -14.67 15.52
N ARG A 62 17.29 -14.52 14.47
CA ARG A 62 17.02 -15.09 13.15
C ARG A 62 16.96 -16.61 13.22
N ALA A 63 17.93 -17.28 13.82
CA ALA A 63 17.96 -18.73 13.93
C ALA A 63 16.81 -19.29 14.77
N ALA A 64 16.50 -18.65 15.91
CA ALA A 64 15.51 -19.15 16.86
C ALA A 64 14.06 -18.82 16.47
N VAL A 65 13.81 -17.69 15.78
CA VAL A 65 12.46 -17.18 15.53
C VAL A 65 12.17 -17.02 14.03
N PHE A 66 12.99 -16.26 13.30
CA PHE A 66 12.62 -15.88 11.92
C PHE A 66 12.85 -17.01 10.92
N ALA A 67 13.93 -17.79 11.02
CA ALA A 67 14.16 -18.91 10.11
C ALA A 67 13.07 -19.98 10.20
N PRO A 68 12.59 -20.42 11.38
CA PRO A 68 11.45 -21.31 11.49
C PRO A 68 10.15 -20.72 10.92
N LEU A 69 9.92 -19.42 11.04
CA LEU A 69 8.75 -18.74 10.45
C LEU A 69 8.83 -18.74 8.93
N LEU A 70 9.98 -18.33 8.38
CA LEU A 70 10.20 -18.28 6.94
C LEU A 70 10.15 -19.69 6.31
N ASN A 71 10.65 -20.73 7.01
CA ASN A 71 10.58 -22.11 6.55
C ASN A 71 9.13 -22.57 6.34
N LYS A 72 8.19 -22.20 7.23
CA LYS A 72 6.79 -22.56 7.11
C LYS A 72 6.11 -22.04 5.84
N ILE A 73 6.58 -20.93 5.30
CA ILE A 73 6.07 -20.31 4.09
C ILE A 73 6.99 -20.53 2.88
N GLY A 74 8.07 -21.31 3.02
CA GLY A 74 9.01 -21.61 1.95
C GLY A 74 9.98 -20.48 1.61
N PHE A 75 10.17 -19.49 2.51
CA PHE A 75 11.02 -18.30 2.30
C PHE A 75 12.37 -18.37 3.02
N ASP A 76 12.70 -19.47 3.67
CA ASP A 76 13.94 -19.64 4.43
C ASP A 76 15.22 -19.55 3.57
N ARG A 77 15.11 -19.91 2.28
CA ARG A 77 16.20 -19.83 1.28
C ARG A 77 16.08 -18.63 0.34
N LEU A 78 15.12 -17.75 0.59
CA LEU A 78 14.89 -16.59 -0.25
C LEU A 78 15.88 -15.46 0.10
N GLU A 79 16.78 -15.16 -0.84
CA GLU A 79 17.83 -14.16 -0.65
C GLU A 79 17.40 -12.76 -1.11
N LEU A 80 16.62 -12.69 -2.19
CA LEU A 80 16.23 -11.45 -2.84
C LEU A 80 14.79 -11.52 -3.32
N VAL A 81 14.01 -10.51 -2.97
CA VAL A 81 12.70 -10.21 -3.57
C VAL A 81 12.81 -8.91 -4.34
N ILE A 82 12.44 -8.94 -5.61
CA ILE A 82 12.24 -7.75 -6.44
C ILE A 82 10.74 -7.47 -6.46
N CYS A 83 10.34 -6.32 -5.94
CA CYS A 83 8.94 -5.93 -5.85
C CYS A 83 8.65 -4.75 -6.78
N GLY A 84 7.62 -4.87 -7.60
CA GLY A 84 7.25 -3.83 -8.57
C GLY A 84 5.81 -3.94 -9.04
N GLY A 85 5.41 -3.03 -9.94
CA GLY A 85 4.07 -2.97 -10.52
C GLY A 85 3.07 -2.12 -9.72
N ALA A 86 3.28 -1.93 -8.43
CA ALA A 86 2.54 -1.01 -7.56
C ALA A 86 3.43 -0.59 -6.38
N PRO A 87 3.11 0.49 -5.65
CA PRO A 87 3.85 0.86 -4.44
C PRO A 87 3.73 -0.19 -3.34
N LEU A 88 4.85 -0.55 -2.72
CA LEU A 88 4.89 -1.42 -1.54
C LEU A 88 4.81 -0.56 -0.28
N PRO A 89 3.91 -0.85 0.70
CA PRO A 89 3.94 -0.17 1.98
C PRO A 89 5.32 -0.29 2.64
N ALA A 90 5.87 0.85 3.06
CA ALA A 90 7.20 0.90 3.67
C ALA A 90 7.32 -0.02 4.90
N GLU A 91 6.26 -0.13 5.69
CA GLU A 91 6.20 -1.04 6.83
C GLU A 91 6.27 -2.51 6.43
N THR A 92 5.60 -2.89 5.32
CA THR A 92 5.67 -4.25 4.78
C THR A 92 7.08 -4.56 4.29
N ALA A 93 7.72 -3.66 3.56
CA ALA A 93 9.12 -3.82 3.13
C ALA A 93 10.06 -3.96 4.35
N ALA A 94 9.92 -3.07 5.34
CA ALA A 94 10.70 -3.11 6.57
C ALA A 94 10.49 -4.42 7.35
N LEU A 95 9.26 -4.93 7.42
CA LEU A 95 8.93 -6.18 8.10
C LEU A 95 9.69 -7.36 7.48
N TRP A 96 9.69 -7.47 6.16
CA TRP A 96 10.43 -8.52 5.45
C TRP A 96 11.94 -8.40 5.66
N GLN A 97 12.47 -7.17 5.64
CA GLN A 97 13.88 -6.92 5.94
C GLN A 97 14.23 -7.28 7.40
N MET A 98 13.33 -7.05 8.35
CA MET A 98 13.50 -7.50 9.74
C MET A 98 13.57 -9.03 9.86
N TYR A 99 12.81 -9.76 9.05
CA TYR A 99 12.92 -11.23 8.97
C TYR A 99 14.21 -11.71 8.28
N GLY A 100 14.91 -10.81 7.59
CA GLY A 100 16.18 -11.12 6.90
C GLY A 100 16.02 -11.39 5.41
N VAL A 101 14.85 -11.13 4.84
CA VAL A 101 14.59 -11.18 3.41
C VAL A 101 14.95 -9.82 2.80
N ASN A 102 15.87 -9.80 1.82
CA ASN A 102 16.21 -8.57 1.12
C ASN A 102 15.11 -8.23 0.11
N VAL A 103 14.35 -7.18 0.37
CA VAL A 103 13.32 -6.65 -0.55
C VAL A 103 13.83 -5.38 -1.18
N VAL A 104 13.82 -5.32 -2.51
CA VAL A 104 14.14 -4.14 -3.32
C VAL A 104 12.94 -3.76 -4.14
N GLU A 105 12.66 -2.47 -4.21
CA GLU A 105 11.58 -1.93 -5.03
C GLU A 105 12.11 -1.51 -6.39
N VAL A 106 11.31 -1.75 -7.43
CA VAL A 106 11.59 -1.34 -8.79
C VAL A 106 10.37 -0.63 -9.38
N TYR A 107 10.65 0.33 -10.25
CA TYR A 107 9.66 1.08 -10.99
C TYR A 107 9.89 0.92 -12.48
N GLY A 108 8.82 0.70 -13.23
CA GLY A 108 8.82 0.61 -14.67
C GLY A 108 7.41 0.49 -15.23
N GLN A 109 7.30 0.67 -16.54
CA GLN A 109 6.05 0.57 -17.29
C GLN A 109 6.30 -0.26 -18.56
N THR A 110 5.23 -0.70 -19.18
CA THR A 110 5.29 -1.49 -20.43
C THR A 110 5.83 -0.64 -21.60
N GLU A 111 5.51 0.64 -21.60
CA GLU A 111 5.87 1.62 -22.62
C GLU A 111 7.38 1.81 -22.78
N GLU A 112 8.15 1.52 -21.75
CA GLU A 112 9.62 1.51 -21.79
C GLU A 112 10.21 0.13 -22.11
N GLY A 113 9.50 -0.66 -22.92
CA GLY A 113 9.94 -2.01 -23.31
C GLY A 113 9.81 -3.07 -22.19
N GLY A 114 8.99 -2.79 -21.16
CA GLY A 114 8.86 -3.63 -19.98
C GLY A 114 10.07 -3.60 -19.06
N GLY A 115 10.94 -2.62 -19.23
CA GLY A 115 12.16 -2.46 -18.46
C GLY A 115 11.96 -1.83 -17.08
N ILE A 116 13.05 -1.77 -16.34
CA ILE A 116 13.11 -1.11 -15.03
C ILE A 116 13.64 0.30 -15.25
N ILE A 117 12.77 1.32 -15.13
CA ILE A 117 13.13 2.73 -15.19
C ILE A 117 14.02 3.12 -14.01
N SER A 118 13.74 2.58 -12.84
CA SER A 118 14.48 2.85 -11.62
C SER A 118 14.39 1.66 -10.66
N GLY A 119 15.45 1.39 -9.92
CA GLY A 119 15.49 0.27 -8.99
C GLY A 119 16.38 0.52 -7.78
N GLN A 120 15.93 0.07 -6.62
CA GLN A 120 16.77 0.02 -5.42
C GLN A 120 17.88 -1.00 -5.59
N THR A 121 19.04 -0.72 -5.03
CA THR A 121 20.21 -1.58 -5.06
C THR A 121 20.75 -1.83 -3.67
N GLY A 122 21.61 -2.84 -3.54
CA GLY A 122 22.25 -3.19 -2.28
C GLY A 122 21.40 -4.09 -1.39
N ARG A 123 21.84 -4.22 -0.14
CA ARG A 123 21.22 -5.10 0.84
C ARG A 123 20.44 -4.28 1.85
N PHE A 124 19.15 -4.61 2.00
CA PHE A 124 18.22 -3.93 2.90
C PHE A 124 18.14 -2.41 2.66
N PRO A 125 17.81 -1.97 1.44
CA PRO A 125 17.66 -0.55 1.14
C PRO A 125 16.55 0.05 2.01
N ARG A 126 16.65 1.35 2.29
CA ARG A 126 15.59 2.05 3.04
C ARG A 126 14.34 2.13 2.17
N PRO A 127 13.17 1.69 2.66
CA PRO A 127 11.92 1.82 1.92
C PRO A 127 11.50 3.28 1.69
N GLY A 128 10.69 3.52 0.65
CA GLY A 128 10.06 4.81 0.39
C GLY A 128 10.56 5.54 -0.87
N ASP A 129 11.52 4.94 -1.57
CA ASP A 129 11.92 5.35 -2.92
C ASP A 129 12.04 4.11 -3.83
N VAL A 130 12.20 4.33 -5.12
CA VAL A 130 12.39 3.27 -6.11
C VAL A 130 13.82 3.27 -6.70
N GLY A 131 14.78 3.80 -5.93
CA GLY A 131 16.20 3.75 -6.26
C GLY A 131 16.62 4.67 -7.40
N ARG A 132 17.50 4.17 -8.28
CA ARG A 132 18.13 4.93 -9.35
C ARG A 132 17.93 4.28 -10.71
N PRO A 133 17.91 5.09 -11.79
CA PRO A 133 17.91 4.56 -13.14
C PRO A 133 19.11 3.68 -13.40
N PRO A 134 18.95 2.57 -14.15
CA PRO A 134 20.07 1.77 -14.62
C PRO A 134 20.94 2.52 -15.62
N ALA A 135 22.15 2.03 -15.84
CA ALA A 135 23.05 2.61 -16.83
C ALA A 135 22.40 2.61 -18.22
N GLY A 136 22.55 3.74 -18.94
CA GLY A 136 21.96 3.93 -20.27
C GLY A 136 20.55 4.52 -20.28
N TRP A 137 19.87 4.58 -19.15
CA TRP A 137 18.56 5.23 -19.03
C TRP A 137 18.70 6.69 -18.64
N GLN A 138 17.95 7.54 -19.31
CA GLN A 138 17.84 8.95 -18.95
C GLN A 138 16.47 9.20 -18.33
N VAL A 139 16.45 9.74 -17.13
CA VAL A 139 15.23 10.09 -16.40
C VAL A 139 15.32 11.53 -15.93
N LYS A 140 14.30 12.31 -16.22
CA LYS A 140 14.16 13.69 -15.74
C LYS A 140 12.73 13.94 -15.25
N LEU A 141 12.56 15.01 -14.51
CA LEU A 141 11.24 15.52 -14.11
C LEU A 141 10.97 16.79 -14.91
N ASP A 142 9.74 16.96 -15.38
CA ASP A 142 9.29 18.22 -15.96
C ASP A 142 8.95 19.25 -14.87
N ALA A 143 8.40 20.41 -15.27
CA ALA A 143 8.05 21.50 -14.36
C ALA A 143 6.97 21.11 -13.34
N ASP A 144 6.09 20.16 -13.66
CA ASP A 144 5.02 19.66 -12.81
C ASP A 144 5.43 18.41 -12.00
N GLY A 145 6.71 18.00 -12.14
CA GLY A 145 7.25 16.82 -11.48
C GLY A 145 6.90 15.51 -12.18
N GLN A 146 6.34 15.53 -13.39
CA GLN A 146 6.09 14.33 -14.16
C GLN A 146 7.41 13.68 -14.60
N ILE A 147 7.48 12.38 -14.45
CA ILE A 147 8.65 11.58 -14.84
C ILE A 147 8.67 11.41 -16.35
N LEU A 148 9.77 11.85 -16.94
CA LEU A 148 10.08 11.68 -18.37
C LEU A 148 11.25 10.72 -18.49
N VAL A 149 11.13 9.77 -19.43
CA VAL A 149 12.12 8.71 -19.65
C VAL A 149 12.57 8.71 -21.10
N HIS A 150 13.87 8.55 -21.30
CA HIS A 150 14.45 8.34 -22.62
C HIS A 150 15.36 7.11 -22.58
N ASN A 151 15.09 6.16 -23.48
CA ASN A 151 15.80 4.90 -23.60
C ASN A 151 15.65 4.41 -25.06
N PRO A 152 16.66 3.82 -25.69
CA PRO A 152 16.56 3.28 -27.04
C PRO A 152 15.54 2.15 -27.19
N ASP A 153 15.24 1.43 -26.12
CA ASP A 153 14.37 0.22 -26.13
C ASP A 153 12.90 0.54 -25.76
N VAL A 154 12.45 1.80 -25.92
CA VAL A 154 11.05 2.17 -25.69
C VAL A 154 10.11 1.57 -26.75
N PHE A 155 8.83 1.40 -26.40
CA PHE A 155 7.82 0.87 -27.30
C PHE A 155 7.68 1.70 -28.58
N GLU A 156 7.19 1.09 -29.66
CA GLU A 156 6.91 1.83 -30.90
C GLU A 156 5.65 2.71 -30.78
N GLY A 157 4.63 2.20 -30.10
CA GLY A 157 3.37 2.90 -29.85
C GLY A 157 2.24 1.95 -29.47
N TYR A 158 1.08 2.53 -29.22
CA TYR A 158 -0.14 1.79 -28.95
C TYR A 158 -0.77 1.30 -30.26
N TRP A 159 -1.17 0.01 -30.27
CA TRP A 159 -1.78 -0.61 -31.43
C TRP A 159 -3.00 0.16 -31.93
N ARG A 160 -2.98 0.62 -33.19
CA ARG A 160 -4.05 1.39 -33.84
C ARG A 160 -4.54 2.62 -33.05
N ASN A 161 -3.68 3.22 -32.23
CA ASN A 161 -4.00 4.40 -31.44
C ASN A 161 -2.86 5.44 -31.51
N GLU A 162 -2.72 6.07 -32.67
CA GLU A 162 -1.69 7.07 -32.88
C GLU A 162 -1.86 8.32 -32.01
N ALA A 163 -3.12 8.70 -31.70
CA ALA A 163 -3.37 9.88 -30.88
C ALA A 163 -2.79 9.71 -29.47
N GLU A 164 -3.02 8.56 -28.84
CA GLU A 164 -2.48 8.25 -27.53
C GLU A 164 -0.94 8.05 -27.59
N THR A 165 -0.47 7.43 -28.67
CA THR A 165 0.98 7.27 -28.88
C THR A 165 1.70 8.63 -28.90
N ARG A 166 1.18 9.61 -29.66
CA ARG A 166 1.74 10.96 -29.71
C ARG A 166 1.60 11.72 -28.39
N ALA A 167 0.54 11.46 -27.61
CA ALA A 167 0.38 12.08 -26.29
C ALA A 167 1.44 11.61 -25.30
N VAL A 168 1.85 10.34 -25.39
CA VAL A 168 2.84 9.73 -24.49
C VAL A 168 4.26 9.88 -25.00
N LYS A 169 4.51 9.62 -26.29
CA LYS A 169 5.83 9.68 -26.93
C LYS A 169 6.02 11.02 -27.62
N GLY A 170 6.86 11.87 -27.04
CA GLY A 170 7.22 13.16 -27.62
C GLY A 170 8.06 13.01 -28.90
N GLU A 171 8.02 14.02 -29.78
CA GLU A 171 8.87 14.09 -30.99
C GLU A 171 10.36 14.11 -30.64
N ASP A 172 10.70 14.55 -29.43
CA ASP A 172 12.03 14.57 -28.84
C ASP A 172 12.51 13.21 -28.31
N GLY A 173 11.70 12.15 -28.48
CA GLY A 173 12.00 10.79 -28.04
C GLY A 173 11.80 10.53 -26.55
N TRP A 174 11.33 11.52 -25.79
CA TRP A 174 11.00 11.33 -24.39
C TRP A 174 9.59 10.74 -24.21
N ILE A 175 9.50 9.73 -23.35
CA ILE A 175 8.21 9.14 -22.92
C ILE A 175 7.71 9.86 -21.69
N ARG A 176 6.46 10.32 -21.73
CA ARG A 176 5.73 10.86 -20.60
C ARG A 176 5.06 9.71 -19.87
N THR A 177 5.55 9.37 -18.68
CA THR A 177 5.07 8.20 -17.93
C THR A 177 3.66 8.40 -17.34
N GLY A 178 3.24 9.65 -17.19
CA GLY A 178 2.02 10.00 -16.45
C GLY A 178 2.16 9.86 -14.94
N ASP A 179 3.31 9.43 -14.43
CA ASP A 179 3.62 9.33 -13.02
C ASP A 179 4.43 10.57 -12.58
N VAL A 180 4.16 11.06 -11.38
CA VAL A 180 4.85 12.19 -10.74
C VAL A 180 5.84 11.66 -9.72
N GLY A 181 7.03 12.22 -9.73
CA GLY A 181 8.11 11.84 -8.83
C GLY A 181 8.87 13.03 -8.27
N GLN A 182 9.79 12.74 -7.39
CA GLN A 182 10.77 13.69 -6.88
C GLN A 182 12.12 13.02 -6.66
N TRP A 183 13.19 13.76 -6.85
CA TRP A 183 14.52 13.29 -6.49
C TRP A 183 14.78 13.53 -5.01
N GLN A 184 15.17 12.48 -4.29
CA GLN A 184 15.56 12.54 -2.90
C GLN A 184 16.88 11.77 -2.71
N ASP A 185 17.95 12.46 -2.31
CA ASP A 185 19.29 11.88 -2.09
C ASP A 185 19.83 11.10 -3.31
N GLY A 186 19.44 11.53 -4.51
CA GLY A 186 19.82 10.90 -5.78
C GLY A 186 19.03 9.64 -6.14
N SER A 187 18.00 9.28 -5.34
CA SER A 187 17.02 8.24 -5.63
C SER A 187 15.70 8.84 -6.12
N LEU A 188 14.99 8.14 -6.98
CA LEU A 188 13.67 8.53 -7.46
C LEU A 188 12.62 8.07 -6.45
N LYS A 189 11.79 9.00 -5.99
CA LYS A 189 10.62 8.72 -5.18
C LYS A 189 9.37 8.96 -6.00
N LEU A 190 8.50 7.94 -6.11
CA LEU A 190 7.19 8.09 -6.72
C LEU A 190 6.27 8.83 -5.76
N VAL A 191 5.48 9.76 -6.30
CA VAL A 191 4.49 10.53 -5.53
C VAL A 191 3.09 10.01 -5.85
N ASP A 192 2.65 10.11 -7.10
CA ASP A 192 1.38 9.60 -7.59
C ASP A 192 1.30 9.67 -9.11
N ARG A 193 0.17 9.27 -9.68
CA ARG A 193 -0.14 9.56 -11.08
C ARG A 193 -0.65 10.99 -11.23
N ALA A 194 -0.19 11.68 -12.27
CA ALA A 194 -0.59 13.07 -12.54
C ALA A 194 -2.10 13.26 -12.57
N ARG A 195 -2.84 12.32 -13.16
CA ARG A 195 -4.31 12.35 -13.30
C ARG A 195 -5.08 11.92 -12.05
N ASP A 196 -4.42 11.31 -11.07
CA ASP A 196 -5.09 10.70 -9.91
C ASP A 196 -5.08 11.63 -8.68
N PHE A 197 -4.35 12.75 -8.73
CA PHE A 197 -4.35 13.71 -7.65
C PHE A 197 -5.75 14.21 -7.29
N ILE A 198 -6.03 14.24 -6.00
CA ILE A 198 -7.27 14.77 -5.46
C ILE A 198 -7.06 16.26 -5.16
N VAL A 199 -7.84 17.12 -5.82
CA VAL A 199 -7.94 18.54 -5.44
C VAL A 199 -9.20 18.72 -4.62
N THR A 200 -9.07 19.02 -3.34
CA THR A 200 -10.19 19.22 -2.43
C THR A 200 -10.91 20.54 -2.72
N SER A 201 -12.13 20.74 -2.20
CA SER A 201 -12.86 22.01 -2.33
C SER A 201 -12.13 23.20 -1.69
N GLY A 202 -11.18 22.96 -0.79
CA GLY A 202 -10.29 23.96 -0.21
C GLY A 202 -9.01 24.21 -1.02
N GLY A 203 -8.89 23.67 -2.24
CA GLY A 203 -7.74 23.86 -3.14
C GLY A 203 -6.47 23.09 -2.73
N LYS A 204 -6.56 22.11 -1.83
CA LYS A 204 -5.42 21.27 -1.46
C LYS A 204 -5.28 20.12 -2.45
N THR A 205 -4.09 19.98 -3.03
CA THR A 205 -3.71 18.85 -3.87
C THR A 205 -3.13 17.73 -3.00
N LEU A 206 -3.71 16.54 -3.06
CA LEU A 206 -3.36 15.39 -2.22
C LEU A 206 -3.08 14.18 -3.10
N SER A 207 -2.13 13.34 -2.68
CA SER A 207 -1.83 12.06 -3.32
C SER A 207 -2.70 10.96 -2.70
N PRO A 208 -3.71 10.43 -3.39
CA PRO A 208 -4.49 9.31 -2.89
C PRO A 208 -3.64 8.05 -2.72
N SER A 209 -2.71 7.77 -3.63
CA SER A 209 -1.86 6.57 -3.55
C SER A 209 -0.99 6.53 -2.30
N PHE A 210 -0.50 7.69 -1.82
CA PHE A 210 0.23 7.79 -0.56
C PHE A 210 -0.65 7.38 0.63
N ILE A 211 -1.88 7.92 0.70
CA ILE A 211 -2.83 7.64 1.78
C ILE A 211 -3.27 6.17 1.74
N GLU A 212 -3.62 5.67 0.55
CA GLU A 212 -4.01 4.27 0.32
C GLU A 212 -2.91 3.31 0.73
N ASN A 213 -1.65 3.66 0.49
CA ASN A 213 -0.51 2.83 0.84
C ASN A 213 -0.31 2.73 2.36
N ILE A 214 -0.58 3.80 3.11
CA ILE A 214 -0.57 3.78 4.59
C ILE A 214 -1.71 2.89 5.10
N LEU A 215 -2.93 3.03 4.56
CA LEU A 215 -4.08 2.19 4.93
C LEU A 215 -3.80 0.70 4.69
N ARG A 216 -3.16 0.36 3.57
CA ARG A 216 -2.77 -1.02 3.22
C ARG A 216 -1.63 -1.58 4.07
N GLY A 217 -1.02 -0.77 4.92
CA GLY A 217 -0.11 -1.24 5.97
C GLY A 217 -0.81 -2.11 7.03
N SER A 218 -2.14 -1.97 7.18
CA SER A 218 -2.94 -2.83 8.07
C SER A 218 -3.09 -4.24 7.48
N PRO A 219 -2.91 -5.32 8.29
CA PRO A 219 -3.12 -6.68 7.83
C PRO A 219 -4.58 -7.01 7.49
N TYR A 220 -5.52 -6.21 7.95
CA TYR A 220 -6.96 -6.41 7.74
C TYR A 220 -7.48 -5.73 6.47
N ILE A 221 -6.69 -4.84 5.86
CA ILE A 221 -7.06 -4.08 4.67
C ILE A 221 -6.34 -4.66 3.46
N ALA A 222 -7.10 -5.23 2.55
CA ALA A 222 -6.59 -5.77 1.29
C ALA A 222 -6.37 -4.68 0.25
N GLU A 223 -7.33 -3.73 0.15
CA GLU A 223 -7.26 -2.58 -0.74
C GLU A 223 -7.99 -1.39 -0.11
N ALA A 224 -7.51 -0.20 -0.41
CA ALA A 224 -8.13 1.05 -0.03
C ALA A 224 -8.20 1.98 -1.24
N ILE A 225 -9.35 2.61 -1.47
CA ILE A 225 -9.57 3.54 -2.58
C ILE A 225 -10.08 4.85 -2.00
N VAL A 226 -9.27 5.90 -2.12
CA VAL A 226 -9.55 7.22 -1.53
C VAL A 226 -10.26 8.11 -2.55
N PHE A 227 -11.30 8.80 -2.08
CA PHE A 227 -12.08 9.80 -2.83
C PHE A 227 -12.12 11.13 -2.08
N GLY A 228 -12.29 12.24 -2.80
CA GLY A 228 -12.31 13.56 -2.19
C GLY A 228 -12.17 14.72 -3.16
N HIS A 229 -12.09 14.45 -4.48
CA HIS A 229 -11.96 15.49 -5.49
C HIS A 229 -13.19 16.43 -5.45
N GLY A 230 -12.96 17.73 -5.30
CA GLY A 230 -14.01 18.73 -5.13
C GLY A 230 -14.78 18.64 -3.80
N ARG A 231 -14.39 17.78 -2.86
CA ARG A 231 -15.07 17.58 -1.57
C ARG A 231 -14.33 18.26 -0.41
N LYS A 232 -15.02 18.44 0.72
CA LYS A 232 -14.47 19.08 1.93
C LYS A 232 -13.51 18.17 2.70
N TYR A 233 -13.62 16.86 2.56
CA TYR A 233 -12.82 15.86 3.26
C TYR A 233 -12.67 14.60 2.41
N LEU A 234 -11.75 13.74 2.82
CA LEU A 234 -11.48 12.46 2.16
C LEU A 234 -12.33 11.34 2.77
N THR A 235 -12.74 10.44 1.88
CA THR A 235 -13.42 9.18 2.22
C THR A 235 -12.71 8.00 1.58
N ALA A 236 -12.95 6.78 2.07
CA ALA A 236 -12.36 5.58 1.51
C ALA A 236 -13.36 4.45 1.33
N LEU A 237 -13.27 3.74 0.22
CA LEU A 237 -13.79 2.38 0.09
C LEU A 237 -12.69 1.40 0.49
N ILE A 238 -13.03 0.43 1.32
CA ILE A 238 -12.10 -0.56 1.89
C ILE A 238 -12.50 -1.95 1.44
N GLU A 239 -11.59 -2.66 0.78
CA GLU A 239 -11.67 -4.11 0.64
C GLU A 239 -10.95 -4.74 1.83
N ILE A 240 -11.65 -5.52 2.64
CA ILE A 240 -11.02 -6.27 3.73
C ILE A 240 -10.24 -7.48 3.19
N ASP A 241 -9.16 -7.85 3.87
CA ASP A 241 -8.54 -9.16 3.63
C ASP A 241 -9.42 -10.25 4.27
N GLY A 242 -10.20 -10.93 3.42
CA GLY A 242 -11.25 -11.85 3.88
C GLY A 242 -10.71 -12.97 4.75
N ASP A 243 -9.54 -13.56 4.42
CA ASP A 243 -8.92 -14.64 5.19
C ASP A 243 -8.52 -14.13 6.58
N THR A 244 -7.85 -12.99 6.62
CA THR A 244 -7.35 -12.34 7.83
C THR A 244 -8.45 -11.90 8.77
N VAL A 245 -9.50 -11.27 8.22
CA VAL A 245 -10.66 -10.82 9.01
C VAL A 245 -11.49 -12.00 9.48
N ALA A 246 -11.60 -13.08 8.69
CA ALA A 246 -12.25 -14.32 9.10
C ALA A 246 -11.52 -15.00 10.28
N ASP A 247 -10.19 -15.02 10.27
CA ASP A 247 -9.38 -15.52 11.38
C ASP A 247 -9.55 -14.67 12.64
N TRP A 248 -9.57 -13.35 12.48
CA TRP A 248 -9.87 -12.43 13.57
C TRP A 248 -11.29 -12.66 14.13
N ALA A 249 -12.30 -12.80 13.26
CA ALA A 249 -13.68 -13.02 13.66
C ALA A 249 -13.83 -14.32 14.47
N ARG A 250 -13.21 -15.42 14.02
CA ARG A 250 -13.19 -16.69 14.77
C ARG A 250 -12.54 -16.53 16.14
N SER A 251 -11.41 -15.83 16.20
CA SER A 251 -10.68 -15.61 17.46
C SER A 251 -11.43 -14.72 18.46
N ASN A 252 -12.38 -13.91 17.99
CA ASN A 252 -13.19 -13.00 18.80
C ASN A 252 -14.66 -13.44 18.93
N ASN A 253 -14.99 -14.68 18.52
CA ASN A 253 -16.36 -15.23 18.56
C ASN A 253 -17.39 -14.37 17.81
N VAL A 254 -16.97 -13.72 16.70
CA VAL A 254 -17.83 -12.94 15.81
C VAL A 254 -18.42 -13.88 14.76
N PRO A 255 -19.76 -14.09 14.74
CA PRO A 255 -20.40 -14.99 13.77
C PRO A 255 -20.42 -14.37 12.37
N TYR A 256 -20.19 -15.20 11.34
CA TYR A 256 -20.31 -14.84 9.95
C TYR A 256 -20.61 -16.07 9.09
N THR A 257 -21.17 -15.86 7.88
CA THR A 257 -21.49 -16.92 6.93
C THR A 257 -20.69 -16.82 5.64
N GLY A 258 -20.10 -15.67 5.34
CA GLY A 258 -19.30 -15.42 4.14
C GLY A 258 -18.75 -14.00 4.13
N PHE A 259 -18.13 -13.61 3.02
CA PHE A 259 -17.46 -12.31 2.89
C PHE A 259 -18.41 -11.13 3.14
N THR A 260 -19.59 -11.13 2.52
CA THR A 260 -20.57 -10.04 2.66
C THR A 260 -21.00 -9.87 4.12
N SER A 261 -21.28 -10.98 4.83
CA SER A 261 -21.65 -10.92 6.23
C SER A 261 -20.50 -10.48 7.14
N LEU A 262 -19.23 -10.74 6.77
CA LEU A 262 -18.07 -10.16 7.44
C LEU A 262 -17.99 -8.65 7.21
N ALA A 263 -18.12 -8.21 5.94
CA ALA A 263 -18.01 -6.81 5.56
C ALA A 263 -19.09 -5.91 6.22
N GLU A 264 -20.27 -6.46 6.45
CA GLU A 264 -21.40 -5.76 7.08
C GLU A 264 -21.44 -5.92 8.61
N ASN A 265 -20.61 -6.79 9.20
CA ASN A 265 -20.63 -7.05 10.63
C ASN A 265 -20.15 -5.83 11.42
N PRO A 266 -20.92 -5.30 12.39
CA PRO A 266 -20.53 -4.11 13.16
C PRO A 266 -19.18 -4.25 13.87
N ALA A 267 -18.83 -5.44 14.36
CA ALA A 267 -17.53 -5.68 15.00
C ALA A 267 -16.37 -5.59 14.01
N VAL A 268 -16.58 -6.02 12.75
CA VAL A 268 -15.59 -5.87 11.67
C VAL A 268 -15.50 -4.41 11.23
N VAL A 269 -16.62 -3.71 11.13
CA VAL A 269 -16.62 -2.26 10.84
C VAL A 269 -15.82 -1.50 11.89
N GLU A 270 -15.98 -1.85 13.17
CA GLU A 270 -15.23 -1.25 14.27
C GLU A 270 -13.74 -1.62 14.23
N LEU A 271 -13.39 -2.86 13.87
CA LEU A 271 -12.01 -3.26 13.63
C LEU A 271 -11.36 -2.35 12.55
N ILE A 272 -12.01 -2.21 11.41
CA ILE A 272 -11.49 -1.38 10.30
C ILE A 272 -11.44 0.10 10.71
N ARG A 273 -12.39 0.60 11.48
CA ARG A 273 -12.35 1.97 12.04
C ARG A 273 -11.06 2.22 12.82
N ARG A 274 -10.71 1.30 13.72
CA ARG A 274 -9.47 1.41 14.52
C ARG A 274 -8.21 1.37 13.66
N GLU A 275 -8.20 0.56 12.61
CA GLU A 275 -7.07 0.53 11.67
C GLU A 275 -6.94 1.85 10.89
N ILE A 276 -8.06 2.42 10.44
CA ILE A 276 -8.06 3.74 9.79
C ILE A 276 -7.63 4.84 10.77
N GLU A 277 -8.04 4.79 12.03
CA GLU A 277 -7.59 5.75 13.05
C GLU A 277 -6.08 5.66 13.29
N LYS A 278 -5.49 4.47 13.31
CA LYS A 278 -4.04 4.28 13.36
C LYS A 278 -3.35 4.93 12.16
N ALA A 279 -3.85 4.65 10.95
CA ALA A 279 -3.34 5.25 9.72
C ALA A 279 -3.47 6.79 9.73
N ASN A 280 -4.59 7.32 10.20
CA ASN A 280 -4.83 8.76 10.32
C ASN A 280 -3.84 9.46 11.26
N ASN A 281 -3.26 8.78 12.24
CA ASN A 281 -2.23 9.35 13.11
C ASN A 281 -0.89 9.61 12.39
N GLU A 282 -0.68 8.96 11.25
CA GLU A 282 0.49 9.16 10.40
C GLU A 282 0.26 10.22 9.30
N LEU A 283 -1.00 10.62 9.10
CA LEU A 283 -1.45 11.51 8.04
C LEU A 283 -1.64 12.94 8.54
N ALA A 284 -1.33 13.92 7.68
CA ALA A 284 -1.69 15.30 7.94
C ALA A 284 -3.22 15.44 8.01
N ARG A 285 -3.72 16.42 8.78
CA ARG A 285 -5.16 16.61 9.03
C ARG A 285 -6.03 16.63 7.77
N VAL A 286 -5.51 17.19 6.67
CA VAL A 286 -6.22 17.28 5.39
C VAL A 286 -6.23 15.97 4.60
N GLU A 287 -5.32 15.05 4.91
CA GLU A 287 -5.16 13.73 4.29
C GLU A 287 -5.94 12.64 5.04
N GLN A 288 -6.44 12.95 6.24
CA GLN A 288 -7.15 11.98 7.08
C GLN A 288 -8.47 11.54 6.47
N ILE A 289 -8.72 10.24 6.51
CA ILE A 289 -10.00 9.65 6.11
C ILE A 289 -11.03 9.95 7.20
N LYS A 290 -12.11 10.62 6.83
CA LYS A 290 -13.20 11.01 7.75
C LYS A 290 -14.34 10.01 7.77
N ARG A 291 -14.63 9.36 6.65
CA ARG A 291 -15.66 8.33 6.53
C ARG A 291 -15.18 7.22 5.61
N PHE A 292 -15.65 6.03 5.84
CA PHE A 292 -15.34 4.87 4.99
C PHE A 292 -16.55 3.96 4.85
N ARG A 293 -16.50 3.11 3.83
CA ARG A 293 -17.39 1.95 3.65
C ARG A 293 -16.56 0.74 3.27
N ILE A 294 -16.95 -0.41 3.79
CA ILE A 294 -16.36 -1.68 3.39
C ILE A 294 -17.07 -2.16 2.12
N LEU A 295 -16.32 -2.65 1.15
CA LEU A 295 -16.89 -3.23 -0.06
C LEU A 295 -17.65 -4.51 0.27
N PRO A 296 -18.86 -4.70 -0.27
CA PRO A 296 -19.70 -5.87 0.06
C PRO A 296 -19.20 -7.17 -0.57
N LYS A 297 -18.29 -7.09 -1.55
CA LYS A 297 -17.64 -8.22 -2.21
C LYS A 297 -16.16 -7.95 -2.43
N MET A 298 -15.37 -9.01 -2.58
CA MET A 298 -13.99 -8.90 -3.02
C MET A 298 -13.95 -8.45 -4.48
N LEU A 299 -12.92 -7.69 -4.82
CA LEU A 299 -12.60 -7.33 -6.19
C LEU A 299 -11.98 -8.54 -6.89
N ASP A 300 -12.61 -9.05 -7.94
CA ASP A 300 -12.13 -10.19 -8.70
C ASP A 300 -11.53 -9.76 -10.04
N PRO A 301 -10.19 -9.86 -10.22
CA PRO A 301 -9.54 -9.48 -11.48
C PRO A 301 -9.97 -10.33 -12.69
N GLU A 302 -10.59 -11.49 -12.47
CA GLU A 302 -11.03 -12.41 -13.54
C GLU A 302 -12.47 -12.14 -13.98
N GLU A 303 -13.25 -11.36 -13.18
CA GLU A 303 -14.58 -10.92 -13.60
C GLU A 303 -14.50 -9.84 -14.70
N GLU A 304 -15.33 -9.99 -15.72
CA GLU A 304 -15.48 -9.00 -16.77
C GLU A 304 -16.02 -7.68 -16.16
N ASP A 305 -15.48 -6.54 -16.61
CA ASP A 305 -15.82 -5.20 -16.12
C ASP A 305 -15.44 -4.91 -14.64
N GLU A 306 -14.67 -5.75 -13.97
CA GLU A 306 -14.17 -5.39 -12.64
C GLU A 306 -13.25 -4.16 -12.68
N PRO A 307 -13.38 -3.25 -11.69
CA PRO A 307 -12.62 -2.01 -11.66
C PRO A 307 -11.16 -2.21 -11.19
N VAL A 308 -10.61 -3.39 -11.49
CA VAL A 308 -9.20 -3.74 -11.28
C VAL A 308 -8.62 -4.38 -12.54
N THR A 309 -7.30 -4.32 -12.67
CA THR A 309 -6.60 -5.04 -13.74
C THR A 309 -6.33 -6.50 -13.31
N PRO A 310 -5.92 -7.40 -14.24
CA PRO A 310 -5.48 -8.75 -13.89
C PRO A 310 -4.35 -8.78 -12.84
N THR A 311 -3.54 -7.73 -12.77
CA THR A 311 -2.51 -7.53 -11.73
C THR A 311 -3.04 -6.83 -10.47
N ARG A 312 -4.39 -6.72 -10.32
CA ARG A 312 -5.10 -6.07 -9.21
C ARG A 312 -4.82 -4.56 -9.05
N LYS A 313 -4.44 -3.89 -10.11
CA LYS A 313 -4.28 -2.42 -10.10
C LYS A 313 -5.67 -1.77 -10.23
N VAL A 314 -6.03 -0.93 -9.28
CA VAL A 314 -7.34 -0.25 -9.24
C VAL A 314 -7.48 0.73 -10.40
N LYS A 315 -8.61 0.62 -11.11
CA LYS A 315 -9.06 1.59 -12.12
C LYS A 315 -10.00 2.60 -11.42
N ARG A 316 -9.44 3.67 -10.86
CA ARG A 316 -10.14 4.60 -9.96
C ARG A 316 -11.45 5.15 -10.53
N LYS A 317 -11.47 5.52 -11.80
CA LYS A 317 -12.68 6.02 -12.47
C LYS A 317 -13.80 4.98 -12.48
N LEU A 318 -13.48 3.74 -12.89
CA LEU A 318 -14.45 2.64 -12.90
C LEU A 318 -14.90 2.27 -11.48
N MET A 319 -13.99 2.32 -10.50
CA MET A 319 -14.33 2.12 -9.09
C MET A 319 -15.36 3.14 -8.62
N TYR A 320 -15.15 4.43 -8.92
CA TYR A 320 -16.13 5.46 -8.59
C TYR A 320 -17.48 5.22 -9.28
N GLU A 321 -17.48 4.93 -10.58
CA GLU A 321 -18.70 4.70 -11.34
C GLU A 321 -19.51 3.52 -10.79
N ARG A 322 -18.85 2.40 -10.49
CA ARG A 322 -19.48 1.19 -9.95
C ARG A 322 -20.03 1.36 -8.55
N PHE A 323 -19.28 2.01 -7.67
CA PHE A 323 -19.63 2.17 -6.26
C PHE A 323 -20.11 3.59 -5.92
N LYS A 324 -20.52 4.38 -6.91
CA LYS A 324 -20.98 5.75 -6.75
C LYS A 324 -22.00 5.92 -5.61
N PRO A 325 -23.04 5.07 -5.46
CA PRO A 325 -23.97 5.23 -4.35
C PRO A 325 -23.31 5.14 -2.97
N LEU A 326 -22.36 4.22 -2.78
CA LEU A 326 -21.64 4.08 -1.53
C LEU A 326 -20.72 5.29 -1.25
N VAL A 327 -20.07 5.79 -2.31
CA VAL A 327 -19.21 6.99 -2.20
C VAL A 327 -20.03 8.22 -1.84
N GLU A 328 -21.15 8.45 -2.55
CA GLU A 328 -22.01 9.61 -2.33
C GLU A 328 -22.68 9.58 -0.93
N GLN A 329 -23.07 8.41 -0.42
CA GLN A 329 -23.59 8.25 0.94
C GLN A 329 -22.59 8.72 2.01
N MET A 330 -21.28 8.59 1.77
CA MET A 330 -20.26 9.04 2.71
C MET A 330 -20.16 10.58 2.80
N TYR A 331 -20.75 11.30 1.85
CA TYR A 331 -20.83 12.76 1.83
C TYR A 331 -22.22 13.30 2.15
N ASP A 332 -23.20 12.41 2.41
CA ASP A 332 -24.57 12.80 2.75
C ASP A 332 -24.66 13.17 4.25
N ASP A 333 -24.76 14.47 4.53
CA ASP A 333 -24.86 15.01 5.90
C ASP A 333 -26.30 15.03 6.42
N ARG A 334 -27.28 14.39 5.73
CA ARG A 334 -28.70 14.44 6.15
C ARG A 334 -28.92 13.87 7.53
N GLU A 335 -28.31 12.73 7.82
CA GLU A 335 -28.41 12.06 9.11
C GLU A 335 -27.83 12.92 10.24
N GLU A 336 -26.65 13.52 10.04
CA GLU A 336 -26.03 14.46 11.00
C GLU A 336 -26.90 15.70 11.24
N ARG A 337 -27.51 16.25 10.16
CA ARG A 337 -28.42 17.39 10.29
C ARG A 337 -29.69 17.03 11.04
N LEU A 338 -30.23 15.82 10.83
CA LEU A 338 -31.39 15.34 11.57
C LEU A 338 -31.07 15.10 13.04
N LEU A 339 -29.92 14.51 13.37
CA LEU A 339 -29.46 14.31 14.74
C LEU A 339 -29.17 15.64 15.45
N ALA A 340 -28.56 16.60 14.75
CA ALA A 340 -28.32 17.95 15.26
C ALA A 340 -29.65 18.69 15.48
N ALA A 341 -30.60 18.61 14.55
CA ALA A 341 -31.94 19.21 14.68
C ALA A 341 -32.77 18.58 15.81
N ALA A 342 -32.57 17.29 16.10
CA ALA A 342 -33.19 16.57 17.20
C ALA A 342 -32.52 16.83 18.57
N GLY A 343 -31.48 17.67 18.63
CA GLY A 343 -30.74 17.93 19.88
C GLY A 343 -29.84 16.77 20.36
N ILE A 344 -29.63 15.74 19.53
CA ILE A 344 -28.87 14.52 19.87
C ILE A 344 -27.39 14.65 19.45
N GLY A 345 -27.02 15.78 18.86
CA GLY A 345 -25.73 16.04 18.20
C GLY A 345 -24.49 16.17 19.11
N ASN A 346 -24.57 15.88 20.41
CA ASN A 346 -23.42 15.99 21.33
C ASN A 346 -23.33 14.84 22.35
N ILE A 347 -23.75 13.66 22.00
CA ILE A 347 -23.41 12.48 22.82
C ILE A 347 -22.02 12.02 22.32
N ASN A 348 -20.98 12.51 23.02
CA ASN A 348 -19.63 11.95 22.92
C ASN A 348 -19.69 10.47 23.32
N LEU A 349 -19.67 9.56 22.36
CA LEU A 349 -19.48 8.12 22.59
C LEU A 349 -17.99 7.78 22.88
N SER A 350 -17.24 8.74 23.41
CA SER A 350 -15.89 8.55 23.93
C SER A 350 -15.91 8.53 25.45
N THR A 351 -16.53 7.52 26.06
CA THR A 351 -16.20 7.04 27.43
C THR A 351 -16.97 5.76 27.71
N GLN A 352 -16.36 4.64 27.49
CA GLN A 352 -16.14 3.54 28.46
C GLN A 352 -15.35 2.42 27.79
#